data_5379ff2e2ec0bb7668555a46a231a519
#
_entry.id   5379ff2e2ec0bb7668555a46a231a519
#
_cell.length_a   1.000
_cell.length_b   1.000
_cell.length_c   1.000
_cell.angle_alpha   90.00
_cell.angle_beta   90.00
_cell.angle_gamma   90.00
#
_symmetry.space_group_name_H-M   'P 1'
#
loop_
_entity.id
_entity.type
_entity.pdbx_description
1 polymer ?
#
loop_
_entity_poly.entity_id
_entity_poly.type
_entity_poly.pdbx_seq_one_letter_code
_entity_poly.pdbx_strand_id
1 'polypeptide(L)'
;IYTACDDTQNFGKVLSFNANRQSQLVFSWSHYPEATSIRNGRWSLPYSVIVSPHTGDWFSAAERYRSWATNQPWAKQSRLATQQVPEWALNTGIWVWNRGRSPDVLTPAMALKNRSGMPVSVFWHWWHGCSYDAGFPEYLPPREGAEPFKTALAKAHKQDVRALVYMNQRLWGMETSSWTNRGAERFAVKVPDGTIR
;
A
#
# COMPACT_ATOMS: atom_id res chain seq x y z
N ILE A 1 18.78 -9.91 16.22
CA ILE A 1 19.51 -9.48 15.02
C ILE A 1 18.76 -8.31 14.38
N TYR A 2 19.48 -7.25 14.06
CA TYR A 2 18.98 -6.14 13.25
C TYR A 2 19.45 -6.30 11.81
N THR A 3 18.54 -6.10 10.85
CA THR A 3 18.88 -6.11 9.44
C THR A 3 18.16 -5.00 8.70
N ALA A 4 18.85 -4.32 7.81
CA ALA A 4 18.33 -3.22 7.01
C ALA A 4 19.10 -3.09 5.70
N CYS A 5 18.53 -2.34 4.77
CA CYS A 5 19.22 -1.90 3.56
C CYS A 5 19.20 -0.38 3.51
N ASP A 6 20.37 0.25 3.43
CA ASP A 6 20.51 1.70 3.32
C ASP A 6 20.29 2.16 1.87
N ASP A 7 19.18 1.73 1.31
CA ASP A 7 18.80 2.01 -0.08
C ASP A 7 17.99 3.31 -0.16
N THR A 8 18.60 4.34 -0.68
CA THR A 8 17.99 5.66 -0.87
C THR A 8 17.23 5.80 -2.19
N GLN A 9 17.37 4.83 -3.11
CA GLN A 9 16.80 4.86 -4.46
C GLN A 9 15.66 3.86 -4.66
N ASN A 10 15.33 3.10 -3.61
CA ASN A 10 14.22 2.16 -3.61
C ASN A 10 14.32 1.05 -4.68
N PHE A 11 15.49 0.45 -4.82
CA PHE A 11 15.66 -0.72 -5.69
C PHE A 11 14.78 -1.90 -5.27
N GLY A 12 14.34 -2.67 -6.25
CA GLY A 12 13.55 -3.88 -6.01
C GLY A 12 14.33 -4.89 -5.17
N LYS A 13 13.77 -5.31 -4.04
CA LYS A 13 14.33 -6.33 -3.16
C LYS A 13 13.26 -7.08 -2.40
N VAL A 14 13.56 -8.31 -2.02
CA VAL A 14 12.73 -9.10 -1.12
C VAL A 14 13.59 -9.58 0.04
N LEU A 15 13.12 -9.33 1.25
CA LEU A 15 13.67 -9.88 2.49
C LEU A 15 12.74 -10.99 2.97
N SER A 16 13.27 -12.16 3.23
CA SER A 16 12.48 -13.27 3.74
C SER A 16 13.13 -13.92 4.94
N PHE A 17 12.29 -14.33 5.86
CA PHE A 17 12.63 -14.98 7.12
C PHE A 17 11.83 -16.26 7.19
N ASN A 18 12.52 -17.39 7.12
CA ASN A 18 11.86 -18.70 7.09
C ASN A 18 12.53 -19.64 8.09
N ALA A 19 11.75 -20.52 8.71
CA ALA A 19 12.30 -21.68 9.38
C ALA A 19 12.49 -22.80 8.34
N ASN A 20 13.68 -23.41 8.29
CA ASN A 20 13.88 -24.58 7.48
C ASN A 20 13.40 -25.86 8.20
N ARG A 21 13.47 -27.00 7.51
CA ARG A 21 13.05 -28.31 8.07
C ARG A 21 13.87 -28.75 9.30
N GLN A 22 15.04 -28.19 9.52
CA GLN A 22 15.92 -28.42 10.67
C GLN A 22 15.68 -27.41 11.80
N SER A 23 14.58 -26.67 11.79
CA SER A 23 14.24 -25.62 12.75
C SER A 23 15.29 -24.48 12.84
N GLN A 24 16.06 -24.28 11.80
CA GLN A 24 16.99 -23.17 11.71
C GLN A 24 16.29 -21.97 11.07
N LEU A 25 16.57 -20.77 11.55
CA LEU A 25 16.12 -19.53 10.92
C LEU A 25 17.03 -19.22 9.72
N VAL A 26 16.40 -19.08 8.57
CA VAL A 26 17.07 -18.69 7.32
C VAL A 26 16.65 -17.28 6.96
N PHE A 27 17.64 -16.41 6.84
CA PHE A 27 17.47 -15.04 6.34
C PHE A 27 17.98 -14.98 4.92
N SER A 28 17.15 -14.46 4.02
CA SER A 28 17.59 -14.24 2.63
C SER A 28 17.22 -12.86 2.13
N TRP A 29 18.13 -12.27 1.38
CA TRP A 29 17.94 -11.02 0.66
C TRP A 29 18.06 -11.30 -0.82
N SER A 30 16.98 -11.11 -1.55
CA SER A 30 16.97 -11.17 -3.00
C SER A 30 17.01 -9.75 -3.54
N HIS A 31 18.05 -9.42 -4.26
CA HIS A 31 18.25 -8.13 -4.91
C HIS A 31 18.08 -8.29 -6.39
N TYR A 32 17.31 -7.41 -7.02
CA TYR A 32 17.01 -7.45 -8.44
C TYR A 32 17.77 -6.34 -9.16
N PRO A 33 18.72 -6.67 -10.07
CA PRO A 33 19.35 -5.67 -10.91
C PRO A 33 18.33 -5.10 -11.90
N GLU A 34 18.43 -3.82 -12.21
CA GLU A 34 17.53 -3.18 -13.17
C GLU A 34 17.71 -3.70 -14.60
N ALA A 35 18.92 -4.11 -14.94
CA ALA A 35 19.25 -4.68 -16.25
C ALA A 35 19.47 -6.19 -16.16
N THR A 36 18.43 -6.96 -16.37
CA THR A 36 18.49 -8.45 -16.34
C THR A 36 19.13 -9.06 -17.60
N SER A 37 19.35 -8.29 -18.66
CA SER A 37 19.91 -8.74 -19.94
C SER A 37 21.44 -8.80 -20.01
N ILE A 38 22.14 -8.48 -18.93
CA ILE A 38 23.62 -8.51 -18.90
C ILE A 38 24.08 -9.96 -18.79
N ARG A 39 24.34 -10.59 -19.93
CA ARG A 39 24.98 -11.90 -19.99
C ARG A 39 26.44 -11.75 -19.53
N ASN A 40 26.85 -12.53 -18.53
CA ASN A 40 28.21 -12.50 -17.95
C ASN A 40 28.67 -11.13 -17.45
N GLY A 41 27.72 -10.24 -17.17
CA GLY A 41 27.99 -8.91 -16.62
C GLY A 41 28.36 -8.98 -15.15
N ARG A 42 29.09 -7.95 -14.69
CA ARG A 42 29.35 -7.69 -13.29
C ARG A 42 28.27 -6.72 -12.77
N TRP A 43 27.62 -7.08 -11.67
CA TRP A 43 26.70 -6.18 -10.98
C TRP A 43 27.18 -5.97 -9.55
N SER A 44 27.15 -4.73 -9.09
CA SER A 44 27.48 -4.35 -7.73
C SER A 44 26.23 -3.77 -7.08
N LEU A 45 25.98 -4.15 -5.85
CA LEU A 45 24.86 -3.61 -5.08
C LEU A 45 25.11 -2.12 -4.83
N PRO A 46 24.18 -1.20 -5.22
CA PRO A 46 24.41 0.24 -5.12
C PRO A 46 24.11 0.81 -3.73
N TYR A 47 23.88 -0.03 -2.73
CA TYR A 47 23.60 0.33 -1.34
C TYR A 47 24.15 -0.73 -0.38
N SER A 48 24.25 -0.37 0.89
CA SER A 48 24.72 -1.27 1.93
C SER A 48 23.60 -2.13 2.49
N VAL A 49 23.92 -3.42 2.75
CA VAL A 49 23.08 -4.30 3.56
C VAL A 49 23.70 -4.37 4.96
N ILE A 50 22.91 -4.07 5.96
CA ILE A 50 23.34 -4.07 7.35
C ILE A 50 22.82 -5.35 8.02
N VAL A 51 23.73 -6.07 8.65
CA VAL A 51 23.42 -7.18 9.57
C VAL A 51 24.21 -6.98 10.82
N SER A 52 23.56 -6.88 11.97
CA SER A 52 24.26 -6.64 13.23
C SER A 52 23.54 -7.30 14.42
N PRO A 53 24.27 -7.60 15.49
CA PRO A 53 23.66 -7.88 16.78
C PRO A 53 22.75 -6.71 17.18
N HIS A 54 21.68 -7.02 17.89
CA HIS A 54 20.75 -6.05 18.41
C HIS A 54 20.31 -6.44 19.81
N THR A 55 20.39 -5.50 20.72
CA THR A 55 19.86 -5.60 22.09
C THR A 55 18.59 -4.78 22.20
N GLY A 56 17.58 -5.30 22.87
CA GLY A 56 16.27 -4.70 22.98
C GLY A 56 15.22 -5.44 22.15
N ASP A 57 14.09 -4.81 21.99
CA ASP A 57 12.93 -5.35 21.28
C ASP A 57 12.76 -4.74 19.86
N TRP A 58 11.61 -5.01 19.24
CA TRP A 58 11.27 -4.48 17.93
C TRP A 58 11.21 -2.96 17.90
N PHE A 59 10.82 -2.31 19.00
CA PHE A 59 10.69 -0.86 19.07
C PHE A 59 12.06 -0.17 19.00
N SER A 60 13.03 -0.67 19.76
CA SER A 60 14.41 -0.15 19.69
C SER A 60 15.05 -0.37 18.30
N ALA A 61 14.71 -1.48 17.64
CA ALA A 61 15.10 -1.70 16.24
C ALA A 61 14.46 -0.69 15.28
N ALA A 62 13.18 -0.38 15.49
CA ALA A 62 12.46 0.63 14.71
C ALA A 62 13.03 2.05 14.93
N GLU A 63 13.41 2.39 16.16
CA GLU A 63 14.06 3.69 16.44
C GLU A 63 15.41 3.81 15.75
N ARG A 64 16.20 2.72 15.74
CA ARG A 64 17.44 2.69 14.98
C ARG A 64 17.22 2.94 13.51
N TYR A 65 16.23 2.29 12.90
CA TYR A 65 15.88 2.51 11.50
C TYR A 65 15.36 3.94 11.26
N ARG A 66 14.56 4.46 12.19
CA ARG A 66 14.01 5.81 12.12
C ARG A 66 15.10 6.87 11.98
N SER A 67 16.23 6.73 12.70
CA SER A 67 17.34 7.66 12.65
C SER A 67 17.92 7.84 11.23
N TRP A 68 17.91 6.76 10.45
CA TRP A 68 18.30 6.77 9.04
C TRP A 68 17.14 7.24 8.15
N ALA A 69 15.96 6.68 8.32
CA ALA A 69 14.80 6.88 7.46
C ALA A 69 14.33 8.35 7.41
N THR A 70 14.29 9.02 8.56
CA THR A 70 13.86 10.43 8.64
C THR A 70 14.78 11.40 7.92
N ASN A 71 16.01 11.00 7.63
CA ASN A 71 16.97 11.78 6.89
C ASN A 71 16.88 11.62 5.37
N GLN A 72 16.08 10.65 4.90
CA GLN A 72 15.98 10.36 3.48
C GLN A 72 15.10 11.37 2.73
N PRO A 73 15.33 11.58 1.42
CA PRO A 73 14.54 12.53 0.62
C PRO A 73 13.03 12.22 0.66
N TRP A 74 12.66 10.97 0.56
CA TRP A 74 11.24 10.54 0.59
C TRP A 74 10.55 10.83 1.93
N ALA A 75 11.28 10.86 3.04
CA ALA A 75 10.72 11.25 4.33
C ALA A 75 10.63 12.78 4.46
N LYS A 76 11.70 13.49 4.11
CA LYS A 76 11.76 14.96 4.18
C LYS A 76 10.78 15.65 3.22
N GLN A 77 10.52 15.05 2.07
CA GLN A 77 9.58 15.53 1.05
C GLN A 77 8.19 14.92 1.19
N SER A 78 7.94 14.12 2.23
CA SER A 78 6.63 13.53 2.47
C SER A 78 5.57 14.61 2.72
N ARG A 79 4.32 14.31 2.40
CA ARG A 79 3.20 15.21 2.70
C ARG A 79 3.08 15.51 4.20
N LEU A 80 3.50 14.58 5.06
CA LEU A 80 3.54 14.80 6.50
C LEU A 80 4.58 15.85 6.87
N ALA A 81 5.82 15.72 6.38
CA ALA A 81 6.90 16.66 6.65
C ALA A 81 6.63 18.05 6.05
N THR A 82 5.94 18.11 4.92
CA THR A 82 5.57 19.36 4.23
C THR A 82 4.20 19.91 4.65
N GLN A 83 3.58 19.33 5.68
CA GLN A 83 2.28 19.76 6.22
C GLN A 83 1.14 19.77 5.19
N GLN A 84 1.19 18.86 4.22
CA GLN A 84 0.19 18.71 3.16
C GLN A 84 -0.82 17.59 3.44
N VAL A 85 -0.73 16.94 4.59
CA VAL A 85 -1.72 15.95 5.01
C VAL A 85 -2.96 16.69 5.53
N PRO A 86 -4.17 16.38 5.06
CA PRO A 86 -5.38 17.01 5.58
C PRO A 86 -5.54 16.78 7.08
N GLU A 87 -5.96 17.81 7.79
CA GLU A 87 -6.09 17.80 9.26
C GLU A 87 -6.97 16.65 9.76
N TRP A 88 -8.08 16.36 9.07
CA TRP A 88 -8.94 15.24 9.44
C TRP A 88 -8.20 13.89 9.45
N ALA A 89 -7.25 13.69 8.53
CA ALA A 89 -6.48 12.45 8.48
C ALA A 89 -5.46 12.34 9.61
N LEU A 90 -4.87 13.47 10.02
CA LEU A 90 -3.96 13.54 11.17
C LEU A 90 -4.71 13.30 12.49
N ASN A 91 -5.93 13.82 12.59
CA ASN A 91 -6.74 13.75 13.81
C ASN A 91 -7.57 12.48 13.93
N THR A 92 -7.58 11.60 12.91
CA THR A 92 -8.29 10.31 12.97
C THR A 92 -7.68 9.41 14.04
N GLY A 93 -8.44 9.12 15.09
CA GLY A 93 -8.02 8.24 16.18
C GLY A 93 -8.28 6.76 15.89
N ILE A 94 -9.31 6.45 15.08
CA ILE A 94 -9.64 5.08 14.69
C ILE A 94 -9.83 5.00 13.18
N TRP A 95 -9.01 4.17 12.53
CA TRP A 95 -9.19 3.79 11.13
C TRP A 95 -9.87 2.43 11.05
N VAL A 96 -11.05 2.40 10.40
CA VAL A 96 -11.80 1.17 10.17
C VAL A 96 -11.61 0.71 8.74
N TRP A 97 -11.10 -0.49 8.56
CA TRP A 97 -11.15 -1.13 7.25
C TRP A 97 -12.50 -1.84 7.06
N ASN A 98 -13.20 -1.53 5.99
CA ASN A 98 -14.45 -2.20 5.64
C ASN A 98 -14.68 -2.21 4.12
N ARG A 99 -15.63 -3.01 3.65
CA ARG A 99 -15.93 -3.21 2.24
C ARG A 99 -17.43 -3.38 1.99
N GLY A 100 -17.88 -3.00 0.80
CA GLY A 100 -19.26 -3.19 0.37
C GLY A 100 -20.00 -1.89 0.13
N ARG A 101 -21.32 -1.91 0.35
CA ARG A 101 -22.20 -0.77 0.14
C ARG A 101 -22.14 0.24 1.27
N SER A 102 -22.53 1.47 0.99
CA SER A 102 -22.45 2.56 1.98
C SER A 102 -23.20 2.30 3.29
N PRO A 103 -24.38 1.67 3.34
CA PRO A 103 -25.00 1.34 4.62
C PRO A 103 -24.19 0.38 5.48
N ASP A 104 -23.53 -0.59 4.85
CA ASP A 104 -22.74 -1.61 5.54
C ASP A 104 -21.40 -1.06 6.05
N VAL A 105 -20.93 0.03 5.45
CA VAL A 105 -19.61 0.61 5.71
C VAL A 105 -19.71 1.86 6.58
N LEU A 106 -20.50 2.83 6.18
CA LEU A 106 -20.56 4.15 6.83
C LEU A 106 -21.44 4.16 8.07
N THR A 107 -22.56 3.40 8.09
CA THR A 107 -23.45 3.37 9.26
C THR A 107 -22.76 2.83 10.51
N PRO A 108 -22.06 1.66 10.47
CA PRO A 108 -21.34 1.20 11.64
C PRO A 108 -20.17 2.11 12.04
N ALA A 109 -19.51 2.77 11.08
CA ALA A 109 -18.46 3.73 11.40
C ALA A 109 -18.99 4.96 12.16
N MET A 110 -20.15 5.51 11.74
CA MET A 110 -20.82 6.59 12.47
C MET A 110 -21.27 6.13 13.86
N ALA A 111 -21.78 4.92 14.00
CA ALA A 111 -22.17 4.36 15.30
C ALA A 111 -20.94 4.17 16.21
N LEU A 112 -19.82 3.70 15.67
CA LEU A 112 -18.56 3.57 16.40
C LEU A 112 -18.07 4.92 16.92
N LYS A 113 -18.07 5.95 16.07
CA LYS A 113 -17.72 7.31 16.46
C LYS A 113 -18.58 7.81 17.60
N ASN A 114 -19.90 7.68 17.46
CA ASN A 114 -20.85 8.14 18.48
C ASN A 114 -20.65 7.42 19.83
N ARG A 115 -20.28 6.14 19.79
CA ARG A 115 -20.07 5.33 21.00
C ARG A 115 -18.72 5.57 21.65
N SER A 116 -17.66 5.75 20.86
CA SER A 116 -16.29 5.94 21.37
C SER A 116 -15.96 7.38 21.71
N GLY A 117 -16.66 8.34 21.14
CA GLY A 117 -16.31 9.77 21.21
C GLY A 117 -15.03 10.15 20.44
N MET A 118 -14.42 9.18 19.74
CA MET A 118 -13.17 9.40 19.02
C MET A 118 -13.42 9.71 17.53
N PRO A 119 -12.54 10.49 16.86
CA PRO A 119 -12.58 10.66 15.42
C PRO A 119 -12.39 9.30 14.71
N VAL A 120 -13.33 8.94 13.85
CA VAL A 120 -13.34 7.68 13.09
C VAL A 120 -13.29 7.98 11.60
N SER A 121 -12.40 7.29 10.89
CA SER A 121 -12.36 7.30 9.43
C SER A 121 -12.36 5.89 8.88
N VAL A 122 -12.82 5.75 7.64
CA VAL A 122 -12.96 4.44 6.98
C VAL A 122 -11.98 4.34 5.84
N PHE A 123 -11.24 3.22 5.78
CA PHE A 123 -10.56 2.78 4.58
C PHE A 123 -11.51 1.81 3.85
N TRP A 124 -12.17 2.32 2.79
CA TRP A 124 -13.31 1.68 2.16
C TRP A 124 -12.93 0.91 0.91
N HIS A 125 -13.00 -0.42 0.98
CA HIS A 125 -12.83 -1.32 -0.14
C HIS A 125 -14.17 -1.62 -0.83
N TRP A 126 -14.08 -2.00 -2.11
CA TRP A 126 -15.23 -2.40 -2.92
C TRP A 126 -16.38 -1.38 -2.95
N TRP A 127 -16.03 -0.13 -2.93
CA TRP A 127 -16.93 1.01 -3.14
C TRP A 127 -17.35 1.16 -4.60
N HIS A 128 -16.55 0.61 -5.51
CA HIS A 128 -16.63 0.73 -6.96
C HIS A 128 -17.62 -0.25 -7.58
N GLY A 129 -18.08 0.05 -8.81
CA GLY A 129 -19.04 -0.76 -9.56
C GLY A 129 -18.45 -1.99 -10.24
N CYS A 130 -17.14 -2.03 -10.44
CA CYS A 130 -16.50 -3.17 -11.10
C CYS A 130 -16.40 -4.42 -10.18
N SER A 131 -16.11 -5.57 -10.79
CA SER A 131 -15.82 -6.80 -10.05
C SER A 131 -14.66 -6.61 -9.08
N TYR A 132 -14.77 -7.21 -7.91
CA TYR A 132 -13.76 -7.12 -6.87
C TYR A 132 -12.44 -7.59 -7.38
N ASP A 133 -11.41 -7.34 -7.49
CA ASP A 133 -10.09 -7.74 -7.98
C ASP A 133 -9.96 -8.01 -9.50
N ALA A 134 -11.05 -8.10 -10.25
CA ALA A 134 -10.99 -8.43 -11.67
C ALA A 134 -11.32 -7.26 -12.62
N GLY A 135 -11.94 -6.18 -12.12
CA GLY A 135 -12.43 -5.07 -12.95
C GLY A 135 -11.57 -3.81 -12.92
N PHE A 136 -10.37 -3.86 -12.33
CA PHE A 136 -9.49 -2.69 -12.26
C PHE A 136 -8.96 -2.30 -13.65
N PRO A 137 -8.81 -1.01 -13.94
CA PRO A 137 -9.08 0.18 -13.12
C PRO A 137 -10.46 0.82 -13.35
N GLU A 138 -11.46 0.07 -13.79
CA GLU A 138 -12.79 0.60 -14.12
C GLU A 138 -13.64 0.82 -12.86
N TYR A 139 -13.20 1.72 -11.99
CA TYR A 139 -13.84 1.95 -10.69
C TYR A 139 -15.21 2.62 -10.77
N LEU A 140 -15.41 3.47 -11.77
CA LEU A 140 -16.61 4.26 -11.92
C LEU A 140 -17.63 3.61 -12.87
N PRO A 141 -18.93 3.79 -12.62
CA PRO A 141 -19.51 4.50 -11.49
C PRO A 141 -19.32 3.76 -10.16
N PRO A 142 -19.54 4.43 -9.01
CA PRO A 142 -19.61 3.75 -7.71
C PRO A 142 -20.66 2.64 -7.74
N ARG A 143 -20.49 1.63 -6.89
CA ARG A 143 -21.34 0.43 -6.83
C ARG A 143 -22.85 0.70 -6.73
N GLU A 144 -23.21 1.75 -6.03
CA GLU A 144 -24.60 2.16 -5.78
C GLU A 144 -25.07 3.26 -6.74
N GLY A 145 -24.23 3.64 -7.70
CA GLY A 145 -24.42 4.84 -8.50
C GLY A 145 -23.86 6.10 -7.81
N ALA A 146 -23.69 7.15 -8.61
CA ALA A 146 -23.02 8.37 -8.16
C ALA A 146 -23.81 9.12 -7.07
N GLU A 147 -25.12 9.29 -7.24
CA GLU A 147 -25.94 10.09 -6.32
C GLU A 147 -26.15 9.42 -4.95
N PRO A 148 -26.47 8.11 -4.84
CA PRO A 148 -26.50 7.44 -3.55
C PRO A 148 -25.13 7.50 -2.81
N PHE A 149 -24.03 7.32 -3.53
CA PHE A 149 -22.68 7.40 -2.98
C PHE A 149 -22.37 8.81 -2.41
N LYS A 150 -22.68 9.86 -3.17
CA LYS A 150 -22.55 11.25 -2.72
C LYS A 150 -23.37 11.54 -1.46
N THR A 151 -24.62 11.10 -1.48
CA THR A 151 -25.56 11.30 -0.36
C THR A 151 -25.06 10.62 0.91
N ALA A 152 -24.58 9.38 0.79
CA ALA A 152 -24.04 8.61 1.91
C ALA A 152 -22.78 9.28 2.48
N LEU A 153 -21.86 9.72 1.62
CA LEU A 153 -20.67 10.45 2.05
C LEU A 153 -21.03 11.78 2.73
N ALA A 154 -21.97 12.55 2.16
CA ALA A 154 -22.40 13.80 2.77
C ALA A 154 -22.99 13.60 4.16
N LYS A 155 -23.76 12.53 4.36
CA LYS A 155 -24.29 12.15 5.69
C LYS A 155 -23.18 11.80 6.67
N ALA A 156 -22.20 11.00 6.24
CA ALA A 156 -21.06 10.63 7.07
C ALA A 156 -20.19 11.86 7.42
N HIS A 157 -19.94 12.73 6.46
CA HIS A 157 -19.19 13.97 6.67
C HIS A 157 -19.85 14.92 7.66
N LYS A 158 -21.19 15.02 7.68
CA LYS A 158 -21.93 15.81 8.69
C LYS A 158 -21.71 15.28 10.12
N GLN A 159 -21.36 14.02 10.26
CA GLN A 159 -21.01 13.40 11.53
C GLN A 159 -19.47 13.29 11.70
N ASP A 160 -18.71 13.99 10.87
CA ASP A 160 -17.25 14.01 10.88
C ASP A 160 -16.63 12.61 10.75
N VAL A 161 -17.28 11.72 10.01
CA VAL A 161 -16.71 10.44 9.56
C VAL A 161 -16.24 10.62 8.12
N ARG A 162 -14.95 10.37 7.89
CA ARG A 162 -14.33 10.51 6.58
C ARG A 162 -14.06 9.13 5.98
N ALA A 163 -13.96 9.08 4.66
CA ALA A 163 -13.64 7.84 3.95
C ALA A 163 -12.48 8.05 2.99
N LEU A 164 -11.53 7.13 3.04
CA LEU A 164 -10.48 6.94 2.05
C LEU A 164 -10.87 5.72 1.22
N VAL A 165 -11.05 5.89 -0.08
CA VAL A 165 -11.42 4.79 -0.97
C VAL A 165 -10.19 4.03 -1.46
N TYR A 166 -10.26 2.71 -1.47
CA TYR A 166 -9.21 1.87 -2.02
C TYR A 166 -9.16 1.97 -3.54
N MET A 167 -7.97 2.15 -4.07
CA MET A 167 -7.68 2.07 -5.51
C MET A 167 -6.40 1.27 -5.72
N ASN A 168 -6.44 0.28 -6.60
CA ASN A 168 -5.27 -0.47 -6.99
C ASN A 168 -4.55 0.24 -8.14
N GLN A 169 -3.22 0.35 -8.04
CA GLN A 169 -2.40 1.02 -9.05
C GLN A 169 -1.56 0.05 -9.89
N ARG A 170 -1.54 -1.22 -9.55
CA ARG A 170 -0.66 -2.22 -10.17
C ARG A 170 -1.38 -3.26 -11.00
N LEU A 171 -2.65 -3.51 -10.69
CA LEU A 171 -3.42 -4.54 -11.35
C LEU A 171 -4.33 -3.93 -12.41
N TRP A 172 -4.38 -4.59 -13.56
CA TRP A 172 -5.29 -4.26 -14.64
C TRP A 172 -5.98 -5.54 -15.11
N GLY A 173 -7.31 -5.56 -15.03
CA GLY A 173 -8.08 -6.73 -15.47
C GLY A 173 -8.01 -6.88 -16.99
N MET A 174 -7.53 -8.00 -17.48
CA MET A 174 -7.39 -8.26 -18.91
C MET A 174 -8.74 -8.32 -19.66
N GLU A 175 -9.82 -8.60 -18.93
CA GLU A 175 -11.19 -8.63 -19.46
C GLU A 175 -11.87 -7.24 -19.49
N THR A 176 -11.18 -6.20 -19.02
CA THR A 176 -11.74 -4.85 -19.02
C THR A 176 -11.68 -4.20 -20.39
N SER A 177 -12.66 -3.36 -20.72
CA SER A 177 -12.66 -2.65 -21.99
C SER A 177 -11.45 -1.72 -22.14
N SER A 178 -10.98 -1.16 -21.03
CA SER A 178 -9.81 -0.29 -21.02
C SER A 178 -8.50 -1.05 -21.27
N TRP A 179 -8.43 -2.34 -20.98
CA TRP A 179 -7.25 -3.17 -21.33
C TRP A 179 -6.99 -3.12 -22.84
N THR A 180 -8.01 -3.41 -23.63
CA THR A 180 -7.93 -3.40 -25.10
C THR A 180 -7.84 -1.98 -25.65
N ASN A 181 -8.77 -1.10 -25.24
CA ASN A 181 -8.91 0.23 -25.84
C ASN A 181 -7.74 1.16 -25.54
N ARG A 182 -7.01 0.92 -24.44
CA ARG A 182 -5.82 1.70 -24.05
C ARG A 182 -4.51 1.00 -24.35
N GLY A 183 -4.56 -0.20 -24.92
CA GLY A 183 -3.36 -1.00 -25.21
C GLY A 183 -2.54 -1.29 -23.96
N ALA A 184 -3.19 -1.66 -22.86
CA ALA A 184 -2.55 -1.85 -21.56
C ALA A 184 -1.56 -3.00 -21.55
N GLU A 185 -1.71 -3.97 -22.44
CA GLU A 185 -0.81 -5.12 -22.61
C GLU A 185 0.66 -4.72 -22.77
N ARG A 186 0.94 -3.58 -23.41
CA ARG A 186 2.32 -3.08 -23.59
C ARG A 186 3.03 -2.72 -22.29
N PHE A 187 2.26 -2.48 -21.21
CA PHE A 187 2.77 -2.16 -19.88
C PHE A 187 2.75 -3.34 -18.92
N ALA A 188 2.20 -4.48 -19.36
CA ALA A 188 2.11 -5.67 -18.51
C ALA A 188 3.49 -6.24 -18.20
N VAL A 189 3.63 -6.73 -16.98
CA VAL A 189 4.81 -7.51 -16.58
C VAL A 189 4.77 -8.83 -17.34
N LYS A 190 5.87 -9.16 -18.02
CA LYS A 190 6.01 -10.40 -18.79
C LYS A 190 7.09 -11.28 -18.16
N VAL A 191 6.85 -12.58 -18.18
CA VAL A 191 7.88 -13.57 -17.86
C VAL A 191 8.83 -13.76 -19.06
N PRO A 192 9.98 -14.44 -18.91
CA PRO A 192 11.00 -14.52 -19.97
C PRO A 192 10.52 -15.08 -21.32
N ASP A 193 9.46 -15.88 -21.35
CA ASP A 193 8.84 -16.41 -22.56
C ASP A 193 7.87 -15.43 -23.25
N GLY A 194 7.66 -14.24 -22.66
CA GLY A 194 6.76 -13.21 -23.18
C GLY A 194 5.33 -13.31 -22.67
N THR A 195 4.99 -14.32 -21.88
CA THR A 195 3.66 -14.48 -21.28
C THR A 195 3.41 -13.37 -20.24
N ILE A 196 2.22 -12.81 -20.22
CA ILE A 196 1.77 -11.83 -19.20
C ILE A 196 1.57 -12.55 -17.88
N ARG A 197 2.05 -11.95 -16.82
CA ARG A 197 1.95 -12.48 -15.45
C ARG A 197 0.75 -11.90 -14.70
#